data_a6a001ef3871d8d88f2f2162d648301c
#
_entry.id   a6a001ef3871d8d88f2f2162d648301c
#
_cell.length_a   1.000
_cell.length_b   1.000
_cell.length_c   1.000
_cell.angle_alpha   90.00
_cell.angle_beta   90.00
_cell.angle_gamma   90.00
#
_symmetry.space_group_name_H-M   'P 1'
#
loop_
_entity.id
_entity.type
_entity.pdbx_description
1 polymer ?
#
loop_
_entity_poly.entity_id
_entity_poly.type
_entity_poly.pdbx_seq_one_letter_code
_entity_poly.pdbx_strand_id
1 'polypeptide(L)'
;KDLNCKKYLFSIGAQSSTPELRKFSDQEKKTYLNFLSCFEYAFLRGQYTYDLLKYNDIPLTNCEVVGCPSILLEPVDTDEMKIKFEKLKKQNVDEIKIGINYPDHHQHLKLRKHFVCIMHDPNVYTLAVDDPRMYDFINKGKSFPLFKYSDEKNIEKNRNNFIFSGNVFESIEFFRNNANLMIGTRIHGTILGLMAGLPSMCLVIDSRTYELCEQMRIPYINCIEKTIEFHTKEGLLQIFLNNFDSTKLDSLKEVIDKNKKKYLIS
;
A
#
# COMPACT_ATOMS: atom_id res chain seq x y z
N LYS A 1 31.21 18.97 -13.30
CA LYS A 1 31.90 17.68 -13.50
C LYS A 1 30.84 16.66 -13.85
N ASP A 2 30.78 16.29 -15.12
CA ASP A 2 29.93 15.20 -15.57
C ASP A 2 30.44 13.91 -14.91
N LEU A 3 29.73 13.44 -13.91
CA LEU A 3 29.96 12.10 -13.39
C LEU A 3 29.55 11.14 -14.50
N ASN A 4 30.54 10.44 -15.06
CA ASN A 4 30.34 9.39 -16.07
C ASN A 4 29.78 8.16 -15.35
N CYS A 5 28.54 8.25 -14.82
CA CYS A 5 27.85 7.20 -14.09
C CYS A 5 26.59 6.79 -14.82
N LYS A 6 26.29 5.50 -14.77
CA LYS A 6 25.03 4.95 -15.23
C LYS A 6 23.88 5.48 -14.36
N LYS A 7 22.81 5.91 -15.01
CA LYS A 7 21.62 6.44 -14.33
C LYS A 7 20.45 5.48 -14.54
N TYR A 8 19.84 5.07 -13.44
CA TYR A 8 18.68 4.21 -13.45
C TYR A 8 17.50 4.93 -12.79
N LEU A 9 16.32 4.77 -13.36
CA LEU A 9 15.09 5.35 -12.83
C LEU A 9 14.23 4.25 -12.21
N PHE A 10 13.87 4.41 -10.94
CA PHE A 10 13.07 3.43 -10.21
C PHE A 10 11.69 3.96 -9.86
N SER A 11 10.68 3.09 -10.00
CA SER A 11 9.33 3.30 -9.47
C SER A 11 8.58 4.50 -10.05
N ILE A 12 8.82 4.84 -11.33
CA ILE A 12 8.01 5.84 -12.01
C ILE A 12 6.62 5.27 -12.28
N GLY A 13 5.59 6.06 -12.01
CA GLY A 13 4.20 5.65 -12.21
C GLY A 13 3.31 6.85 -12.50
N ALA A 14 2.50 6.74 -13.55
CA ALA A 14 1.43 7.68 -13.83
C ALA A 14 0.25 7.43 -12.90
N GLN A 15 -0.51 8.49 -12.64
CA GLN A 15 -1.77 8.42 -11.90
C GLN A 15 -2.89 9.03 -12.74
N SER A 16 -4.01 8.35 -12.82
CA SER A 16 -5.23 8.85 -13.43
C SER A 16 -6.44 8.54 -12.55
N SER A 17 -7.44 9.40 -12.60
CA SER A 17 -8.76 9.16 -12.00
C SER A 17 -9.59 8.18 -12.83
N THR A 18 -9.21 7.95 -14.09
CA THR A 18 -9.85 7.02 -15.01
C THR A 18 -8.80 6.09 -15.63
N PRO A 19 -9.15 4.85 -16.02
CA PRO A 19 -8.23 3.93 -16.67
C PRO A 19 -7.92 4.33 -18.13
N GLU A 20 -8.56 5.37 -18.66
CA GLU A 20 -8.41 5.80 -20.05
C GLU A 20 -7.03 6.41 -20.32
N LEU A 21 -6.44 6.02 -21.46
CA LEU A 21 -5.17 6.58 -21.91
C LEU A 21 -5.42 7.95 -22.56
N ARG A 22 -4.77 8.98 -22.06
CA ARG A 22 -4.86 10.32 -22.61
C ARG A 22 -3.74 10.61 -23.61
N LYS A 23 -4.01 11.45 -24.60
CA LYS A 23 -2.95 12.01 -25.46
C LYS A 23 -2.18 13.09 -24.70
N PHE A 24 -0.87 13.07 -24.90
CA PHE A 24 0.01 14.16 -24.45
C PHE A 24 0.00 15.30 -25.46
N SER A 25 0.17 16.51 -24.98
CA SER A 25 0.56 17.63 -25.83
C SER A 25 1.99 17.45 -26.34
N ASP A 26 2.38 18.15 -27.41
CA ASP A 26 3.75 18.08 -27.94
C ASP A 26 4.80 18.48 -26.91
N GLN A 27 4.47 19.44 -26.04
CA GLN A 27 5.34 19.86 -24.95
C GLN A 27 5.52 18.75 -23.89
N GLU A 28 4.45 18.06 -23.51
CA GLU A 28 4.53 16.91 -22.58
C GLU A 28 5.35 15.78 -23.20
N LYS A 29 5.07 15.44 -24.46
CA LYS A 29 5.84 14.43 -25.22
C LYS A 29 7.34 14.74 -25.19
N LYS A 30 7.71 15.97 -25.53
CA LYS A 30 9.10 16.42 -25.52
C LYS A 30 9.71 16.30 -24.11
N THR A 31 8.94 16.64 -23.08
CA THR A 31 9.38 16.55 -21.69
C THR A 31 9.67 15.11 -21.29
N TYR A 32 8.77 14.16 -21.59
CA TYR A 32 8.97 12.76 -21.29
C TYR A 32 10.12 12.13 -22.07
N LEU A 33 10.25 12.46 -23.36
CA LEU A 33 11.38 12.02 -24.18
C LEU A 33 12.72 12.48 -23.59
N ASN A 34 12.83 13.76 -23.29
CA ASN A 34 14.05 14.32 -22.70
C ASN A 34 14.36 13.73 -21.32
N PHE A 35 13.32 13.51 -20.49
CA PHE A 35 13.48 12.95 -19.17
C PHE A 35 13.96 11.48 -19.24
N LEU A 36 13.29 10.64 -20.01
CA LEU A 36 13.65 9.22 -20.10
C LEU A 36 15.01 9.00 -20.79
N SER A 37 15.39 9.88 -21.73
CA SER A 37 16.71 9.81 -22.38
C SER A 37 17.89 10.08 -21.43
N CYS A 38 17.63 10.62 -20.24
CA CYS A 38 18.67 10.82 -19.22
C CYS A 38 19.06 9.52 -18.48
N PHE A 39 18.32 8.42 -18.68
CA PHE A 39 18.50 7.17 -17.96
C PHE A 39 18.87 6.04 -18.91
N GLU A 40 19.79 5.19 -18.48
CA GLU A 40 20.11 3.96 -19.22
C GLU A 40 18.95 2.95 -19.16
N TYR A 41 18.24 2.94 -18.04
CA TYR A 41 17.10 2.06 -17.83
C TYR A 41 16.07 2.66 -16.89
N ALA A 42 14.78 2.41 -17.15
CA ALA A 42 13.66 2.88 -16.34
C ALA A 42 12.75 1.72 -15.89
N PHE A 43 12.62 1.58 -14.59
CA PHE A 43 11.73 0.61 -13.96
C PHE A 43 10.39 1.27 -13.65
N LEU A 44 9.36 0.87 -14.40
CA LEU A 44 8.01 1.40 -14.30
C LEU A 44 7.23 0.67 -13.21
N ARG A 45 6.38 1.42 -12.51
CA ARG A 45 5.58 0.88 -11.41
C ARG A 45 4.50 -0.08 -11.87
N GLY A 46 3.88 0.17 -13.04
CA GLY A 46 2.78 -0.64 -13.49
C GLY A 46 2.52 -0.53 -14.99
N GLN A 47 1.60 -1.39 -15.45
CA GLN A 47 1.27 -1.55 -16.86
C GLN A 47 0.62 -0.29 -17.45
N TYR A 48 -0.26 0.39 -16.70
CA TYR A 48 -0.89 1.64 -17.15
C TYR A 48 0.14 2.69 -17.57
N THR A 49 1.20 2.83 -16.77
CA THR A 49 2.29 3.77 -17.10
C THR A 49 2.98 3.38 -18.40
N TYR A 50 3.27 2.10 -18.58
CA TYR A 50 3.86 1.59 -19.82
C TYR A 50 2.95 1.86 -21.02
N ASP A 51 1.66 1.52 -20.90
CA ASP A 51 0.68 1.68 -21.97
C ASP A 51 0.44 3.16 -22.31
N LEU A 52 0.41 4.05 -21.30
CA LEU A 52 0.27 5.49 -21.49
C LEU A 52 1.47 6.08 -22.28
N LEU A 53 2.67 5.69 -21.93
CA LEU A 53 3.87 6.12 -22.65
C LEU A 53 3.87 5.58 -24.09
N LYS A 54 3.55 4.31 -24.28
CA LYS A 54 3.43 3.65 -25.59
C LYS A 54 2.36 4.30 -26.47
N TYR A 55 1.19 4.60 -25.90
CA TYR A 55 0.08 5.28 -26.59
C TYR A 55 0.47 6.67 -27.13
N ASN A 56 1.45 7.27 -26.51
CA ASN A 56 2.00 8.58 -26.89
C ASN A 56 3.29 8.47 -27.69
N ASP A 57 3.62 7.32 -28.26
CA ASP A 57 4.79 7.07 -29.10
C ASP A 57 6.13 7.38 -28.39
N ILE A 58 6.18 7.23 -27.06
CA ILE A 58 7.43 7.34 -26.30
C ILE A 58 8.21 6.03 -26.43
N PRO A 59 9.47 6.05 -26.85
CA PRO A 59 10.30 4.84 -26.94
C PRO A 59 10.48 4.18 -25.56
N LEU A 60 10.26 2.85 -25.51
CA LEU A 60 10.29 2.07 -24.27
C LEU A 60 11.35 0.94 -24.32
N THR A 61 12.34 1.07 -25.18
CA THR A 61 13.39 0.05 -25.36
C THR A 61 14.20 -0.23 -24.11
N ASN A 62 14.29 0.76 -23.22
CA ASN A 62 14.97 0.71 -21.93
C ASN A 62 14.00 0.81 -20.73
N CYS A 63 12.72 0.45 -20.92
CA CYS A 63 11.70 0.51 -19.88
C CYS A 63 11.16 -0.88 -19.58
N GLU A 64 10.96 -1.18 -18.30
CA GLU A 64 10.35 -2.43 -17.85
C GLU A 64 9.38 -2.22 -16.69
N VAL A 65 8.27 -2.97 -16.70
CA VAL A 65 7.29 -2.94 -15.62
C VAL A 65 7.71 -3.92 -14.53
N VAL A 66 7.93 -3.41 -13.31
CA VAL A 66 8.45 -4.21 -12.19
C VAL A 66 7.67 -4.04 -10.87
N GLY A 67 6.72 -3.10 -10.79
CA GLY A 67 6.01 -2.82 -9.55
C GLY A 67 6.76 -1.85 -8.63
N CYS A 68 6.50 -1.95 -7.33
CA CYS A 68 7.12 -1.09 -6.34
C CYS A 68 8.35 -1.75 -5.72
N PRO A 69 9.55 -1.13 -5.80
CA PRO A 69 10.77 -1.70 -5.24
C PRO A 69 10.78 -1.76 -3.70
N SER A 70 9.89 -1.02 -3.02
CA SER A 70 9.85 -1.01 -1.56
C SER A 70 9.59 -2.39 -0.94
N ILE A 71 8.95 -3.32 -1.68
CA ILE A 71 8.72 -4.69 -1.22
C ILE A 71 10.04 -5.51 -1.09
N LEU A 72 11.14 -4.99 -1.63
CA LEU A 72 12.45 -5.63 -1.57
C LEU A 72 13.30 -5.19 -0.36
N LEU A 73 12.80 -4.26 0.45
CA LEU A 73 13.51 -3.75 1.63
C LEU A 73 13.68 -4.82 2.70
N GLU A 74 12.71 -5.74 2.81
CA GLU A 74 12.74 -6.88 3.73
C GLU A 74 12.25 -8.15 3.01
N PRO A 75 12.73 -9.34 3.42
CA PRO A 75 12.19 -10.60 2.92
C PRO A 75 10.70 -10.74 3.20
N VAL A 76 9.96 -11.23 2.20
CA VAL A 76 8.53 -11.52 2.32
C VAL A 76 8.36 -13.05 2.41
N ASP A 77 7.95 -13.54 3.58
CA ASP A 77 7.71 -14.97 3.83
C ASP A 77 6.23 -15.30 3.59
N THR A 78 5.93 -15.74 2.38
CA THR A 78 4.56 -16.09 1.98
C THR A 78 4.07 -17.40 2.61
N ASP A 79 4.95 -18.30 2.98
CA ASP A 79 4.59 -19.57 3.60
C ASP A 79 4.19 -19.34 5.06
N GLU A 80 4.93 -18.50 5.78
CA GLU A 80 4.52 -18.05 7.12
C GLU A 80 3.17 -17.33 7.10
N MET A 81 2.93 -16.48 6.10
CA MET A 81 1.63 -15.79 5.96
C MET A 81 0.47 -16.76 5.76
N LYS A 82 0.63 -17.82 4.98
CA LYS A 82 -0.41 -18.86 4.81
C LYS A 82 -0.70 -19.54 6.15
N ILE A 83 0.33 -19.90 6.92
CA ILE A 83 0.18 -20.50 8.24
C ILE A 83 -0.57 -19.53 9.18
N LYS A 84 -0.18 -18.27 9.21
CA LYS A 84 -0.86 -17.23 10.02
C LYS A 84 -2.32 -17.05 9.60
N PHE A 85 -2.62 -17.08 8.31
CA PHE A 85 -3.99 -16.96 7.82
C PHE A 85 -4.86 -18.14 8.25
N GLU A 86 -4.37 -19.37 8.15
CA GLU A 86 -5.10 -20.54 8.62
C GLU A 86 -5.32 -20.53 10.16
N LYS A 87 -4.38 -19.97 10.91
CA LYS A 87 -4.53 -19.74 12.34
C LYS A 87 -5.61 -18.71 12.64
N LEU A 88 -5.65 -17.59 11.89
CA LEU A 88 -6.67 -16.53 12.04
C LEU A 88 -8.10 -17.07 11.95
N LYS A 89 -8.37 -18.00 11.03
CA LYS A 89 -9.71 -18.62 10.86
C LYS A 89 -10.21 -19.37 12.09
N LYS A 90 -9.31 -19.77 12.98
CA LYS A 90 -9.60 -20.58 14.17
C LYS A 90 -9.45 -19.80 15.48
N GLN A 91 -8.92 -18.59 15.41
CA GLN A 91 -8.62 -17.79 16.59
C GLN A 91 -9.87 -17.03 17.06
N ASN A 92 -9.97 -16.82 18.38
CA ASN A 92 -11.01 -15.98 18.95
C ASN A 92 -10.86 -14.54 18.42
N VAL A 93 -11.96 -13.98 17.94
CA VAL A 93 -12.02 -12.62 17.36
C VAL A 93 -11.47 -11.57 18.34
N ASP A 94 -11.75 -11.68 19.62
CA ASP A 94 -11.29 -10.73 20.64
C ASP A 94 -9.77 -10.68 20.79
N GLU A 95 -9.08 -11.76 20.45
CA GLU A 95 -7.63 -11.86 20.53
C GLU A 95 -6.92 -11.41 19.27
N ILE A 96 -7.66 -11.25 18.16
CA ILE A 96 -7.08 -10.85 16.89
C ILE A 96 -6.77 -9.35 16.89
N LYS A 97 -5.52 -9.02 16.60
CA LYS A 97 -5.00 -7.68 16.49
C LYS A 97 -4.85 -7.29 15.02
N ILE A 98 -5.49 -6.22 14.61
CA ILE A 98 -5.55 -5.76 13.22
C ILE A 98 -4.68 -4.53 13.02
N GLY A 99 -3.74 -4.58 12.10
CA GLY A 99 -3.06 -3.41 11.57
C GLY A 99 -3.93 -2.75 10.48
N ILE A 100 -4.13 -1.46 10.55
CA ILE A 100 -4.86 -0.71 9.55
C ILE A 100 -4.04 0.43 8.97
N ASN A 101 -4.30 0.74 7.69
CA ASN A 101 -3.90 1.98 7.04
C ASN A 101 -5.09 2.51 6.24
N TYR A 102 -5.44 3.79 6.37
CA TYR A 102 -6.69 4.34 5.83
C TYR A 102 -6.46 5.55 4.92
N PRO A 103 -7.43 5.92 4.06
CA PRO A 103 -7.30 7.04 3.15
C PRO A 103 -7.36 8.36 3.89
N ASP A 104 -6.44 9.26 3.56
CA ASP A 104 -6.39 10.63 4.09
C ASP A 104 -7.21 11.63 3.24
N HIS A 105 -7.65 11.23 2.04
CA HIS A 105 -8.30 12.09 1.08
C HIS A 105 -9.82 12.20 1.29
N HIS A 106 -10.35 13.43 1.13
CA HIS A 106 -11.78 13.74 1.18
C HIS A 106 -12.66 12.95 0.20
N GLN A 107 -12.07 12.42 -0.87
CA GLN A 107 -12.78 11.66 -1.91
C GLN A 107 -13.36 10.31 -1.42
N HIS A 108 -12.87 9.76 -0.31
CA HIS A 108 -13.28 8.45 0.22
C HIS A 108 -13.89 8.54 1.61
N LEU A 109 -14.71 9.57 1.85
CA LEU A 109 -15.31 9.88 3.16
C LEU A 109 -16.09 8.70 3.78
N LYS A 110 -16.79 7.90 2.97
CA LYS A 110 -17.56 6.75 3.48
C LYS A 110 -16.62 5.71 4.08
N LEU A 111 -15.62 5.26 3.31
CA LEU A 111 -14.67 4.25 3.76
C LEU A 111 -13.86 4.74 4.97
N ARG A 112 -13.47 6.02 4.97
CA ARG A 112 -12.80 6.65 6.09
C ARG A 112 -13.63 6.60 7.37
N LYS A 113 -14.94 6.88 7.32
CA LYS A 113 -15.83 6.77 8.47
C LYS A 113 -15.83 5.37 9.07
N HIS A 114 -15.82 4.34 8.23
CA HIS A 114 -15.76 2.95 8.70
C HIS A 114 -14.47 2.66 9.45
N PHE A 115 -13.31 3.10 8.96
CA PHE A 115 -12.05 2.95 9.69
C PHE A 115 -12.06 3.68 11.02
N VAL A 116 -12.60 4.90 11.07
CA VAL A 116 -12.70 5.67 12.32
C VAL A 116 -13.54 4.96 13.37
N CYS A 117 -14.65 4.31 12.96
CA CYS A 117 -15.50 3.57 13.89
C CYS A 117 -14.76 2.46 14.65
N ILE A 118 -13.66 1.92 14.11
CA ILE A 118 -12.91 0.83 14.72
C ILE A 118 -11.61 1.27 15.39
N MET A 119 -11.14 2.51 15.20
CA MET A 119 -9.86 2.99 15.77
C MET A 119 -9.88 3.08 17.30
N HIS A 120 -11.05 3.02 17.93
CA HIS A 120 -11.18 2.99 19.38
C HIS A 120 -11.00 1.58 19.98
N ASP A 121 -10.98 0.54 19.14
CA ASP A 121 -10.75 -0.83 19.61
C ASP A 121 -9.27 -0.99 20.03
N PRO A 122 -8.99 -1.53 21.25
CA PRO A 122 -7.62 -1.68 21.74
C PRO A 122 -6.78 -2.68 20.93
N ASN A 123 -7.42 -3.50 20.11
CA ASN A 123 -6.78 -4.46 19.23
C ASN A 123 -6.67 -3.98 17.77
N VAL A 124 -6.88 -2.69 17.51
CA VAL A 124 -6.68 -2.06 16.19
C VAL A 124 -5.50 -1.10 16.25
N TYR A 125 -4.45 -1.40 15.48
CA TYR A 125 -3.24 -0.59 15.35
C TYR A 125 -3.28 0.19 14.05
N THR A 126 -3.15 1.51 14.12
CA THR A 126 -3.22 2.40 12.94
C THR A 126 -1.82 2.82 12.51
N LEU A 127 -1.44 2.48 11.29
CA LEU A 127 -0.23 3.02 10.66
C LEU A 127 -0.52 4.45 10.19
N ALA A 128 0.07 5.41 10.87
CA ALA A 128 -0.09 6.85 10.65
C ALA A 128 1.11 7.41 9.87
N VAL A 129 1.23 7.06 8.61
CA VAL A 129 2.32 7.52 7.74
C VAL A 129 1.83 8.72 6.92
N ASP A 130 2.72 9.69 6.69
CA ASP A 130 2.56 10.83 5.78
C ASP A 130 1.58 11.94 6.21
N ASP A 131 1.06 11.95 7.43
CA ASP A 131 0.26 13.07 7.93
C ASP A 131 0.96 13.78 9.11
N PRO A 132 1.51 14.98 8.92
CA PRO A 132 2.15 15.74 10.00
C PRO A 132 1.22 16.01 11.21
N ARG A 133 -0.10 16.05 10.97
CA ARG A 133 -1.09 16.24 12.03
C ARG A 133 -1.18 15.02 12.93
N MET A 134 -0.98 13.82 12.35
CA MET A 134 -0.91 12.58 13.11
C MET A 134 0.34 12.53 13.99
N TYR A 135 1.46 13.06 13.51
CA TYR A 135 2.66 13.23 14.34
C TYR A 135 2.40 14.13 15.57
N ASP A 136 1.72 15.25 15.36
CA ASP A 136 1.37 16.17 16.45
C ASP A 136 0.39 15.53 17.45
N PHE A 137 -0.57 14.74 16.97
CA PHE A 137 -1.48 13.97 17.80
C PHE A 137 -0.73 12.95 18.66
N ILE A 138 0.13 12.13 18.04
CA ILE A 138 0.83 11.03 18.72
C ILE A 138 1.85 11.59 19.73
N ASN A 139 2.68 12.55 19.31
CA ASN A 139 3.87 12.95 20.06
C ASN A 139 3.69 14.21 20.92
N LYS A 140 2.78 15.11 20.56
CA LYS A 140 2.59 16.40 21.25
C LYS A 140 1.30 16.49 22.05
N GLY A 141 0.50 15.43 22.09
CA GLY A 141 -0.74 15.42 22.85
C GLY A 141 -1.83 16.36 22.33
N LYS A 142 -1.73 16.83 21.08
CA LYS A 142 -2.77 17.63 20.46
C LYS A 142 -4.02 16.79 20.18
N SER A 143 -5.18 17.43 20.07
CA SER A 143 -6.42 16.77 19.69
C SER A 143 -6.30 16.12 18.30
N PHE A 144 -7.04 15.04 18.08
CA PHE A 144 -7.01 14.30 16.82
C PHE A 144 -7.52 15.18 15.65
N PRO A 145 -6.70 15.47 14.65
CA PRO A 145 -6.98 16.57 13.72
C PRO A 145 -8.05 16.26 12.67
N LEU A 146 -8.52 15.02 12.62
CA LEU A 146 -9.26 14.53 11.45
C LEU A 146 -10.77 14.39 11.67
N PHE A 147 -11.27 14.57 12.90
CA PHE A 147 -12.67 14.24 13.20
C PHE A 147 -13.36 15.27 14.09
N LYS A 148 -14.41 15.85 13.52
CA LYS A 148 -15.49 16.52 14.26
C LYS A 148 -16.58 15.51 14.69
N TYR A 149 -16.22 14.25 14.98
CA TYR A 149 -17.18 13.20 15.29
C TYR A 149 -16.98 12.68 16.71
N SER A 150 -18.06 12.21 17.30
CA SER A 150 -18.33 11.94 18.71
C SER A 150 -17.35 11.03 19.48
N ASP A 151 -16.33 10.46 18.84
CA ASP A 151 -15.45 9.44 19.45
C ASP A 151 -14.00 9.87 19.67
N GLU A 152 -13.68 11.18 19.57
CA GLU A 152 -12.31 11.70 19.78
C GLU A 152 -11.71 11.25 21.12
N LYS A 153 -12.49 11.26 22.19
CA LYS A 153 -12.04 10.83 23.52
C LYS A 153 -11.65 9.34 23.59
N ASN A 154 -12.34 8.49 22.84
CA ASN A 154 -12.06 7.06 22.79
C ASN A 154 -10.82 6.77 21.95
N ILE A 155 -10.64 7.49 20.86
CA ILE A 155 -9.43 7.43 20.04
C ILE A 155 -8.21 7.92 20.84
N GLU A 156 -8.36 8.98 21.62
CA GLU A 156 -7.29 9.50 22.49
C GLU A 156 -6.83 8.50 23.55
N LYS A 157 -7.73 7.67 24.10
CA LYS A 157 -7.36 6.58 25.02
C LYS A 157 -6.43 5.55 24.40
N ASN A 158 -6.58 5.29 23.10
CA ASN A 158 -5.80 4.31 22.35
C ASN A 158 -4.66 4.97 21.53
N ARG A 159 -4.18 6.13 21.97
CA ARG A 159 -3.11 6.87 21.27
C ARG A 159 -1.89 5.99 20.96
N ASN A 160 -1.53 5.10 21.87
CA ASN A 160 -0.40 4.18 21.71
C ASN A 160 -0.61 3.14 20.59
N ASN A 161 -1.84 3.01 20.06
CA ASN A 161 -2.14 2.15 18.93
C ASN A 161 -1.91 2.85 17.58
N PHE A 162 -1.54 4.13 17.59
CA PHE A 162 -1.18 4.88 16.40
C PHE A 162 0.33 4.83 16.22
N ILE A 163 0.77 4.18 15.16
CA ILE A 163 2.17 3.96 14.88
C ILE A 163 2.63 4.97 13.85
N PHE A 164 3.51 5.82 14.27
CA PHE A 164 4.22 6.76 13.42
C PHE A 164 5.72 6.59 13.66
N SER A 165 6.43 6.11 12.67
CA SER A 165 7.88 6.04 12.70
C SER A 165 8.45 6.68 11.44
N GLY A 166 9.47 7.52 11.60
CA GLY A 166 10.31 8.00 10.50
C GLY A 166 11.19 6.90 9.89
N ASN A 167 11.20 5.72 10.52
CA ASN A 167 11.96 4.55 10.10
C ASN A 167 11.01 3.41 9.73
N VAL A 168 11.01 3.00 8.46
CA VAL A 168 10.17 1.92 7.95
C VAL A 168 10.43 0.58 8.66
N PHE A 169 11.67 0.30 9.03
CA PHE A 169 12.05 -0.96 9.69
C PHE A 169 11.48 -1.06 11.11
N GLU A 170 11.41 0.06 11.85
CA GLU A 170 10.74 0.10 13.15
C GLU A 170 9.23 -0.19 13.02
N SER A 171 8.60 0.33 11.98
CA SER A 171 7.19 0.04 11.70
C SER A 171 6.97 -1.42 11.34
N ILE A 172 7.84 -2.01 10.51
CA ILE A 172 7.80 -3.44 10.16
C ILE A 172 7.90 -4.28 11.43
N GLU A 173 8.89 -4.00 12.27
CA GLU A 173 9.14 -4.72 13.52
C GLU A 173 7.96 -4.59 14.50
N PHE A 174 7.40 -3.38 14.63
CA PHE A 174 6.23 -3.18 15.46
C PHE A 174 5.05 -4.05 15.01
N PHE A 175 4.69 -4.01 13.71
CA PHE A 175 3.55 -4.78 13.22
C PHE A 175 3.81 -6.27 13.24
N ARG A 176 5.04 -6.73 12.98
CA ARG A 176 5.45 -8.14 13.10
C ARG A 176 5.16 -8.71 14.48
N ASN A 177 5.41 -7.92 15.52
CA ASN A 177 5.27 -8.36 16.92
C ASN A 177 3.88 -8.11 17.50
N ASN A 178 3.10 -7.18 16.95
CA ASN A 178 1.87 -6.71 17.58
C ASN A 178 0.60 -6.93 16.76
N ALA A 179 0.67 -7.32 15.48
CA ALA A 179 -0.51 -7.53 14.66
C ALA A 179 -0.59 -8.96 14.12
N ASN A 180 -1.81 -9.40 13.79
CA ASN A 180 -2.07 -10.69 13.19
C ASN A 180 -2.35 -10.59 11.68
N LEU A 181 -2.83 -9.43 11.22
CA LEU A 181 -3.06 -9.12 9.82
C LEU A 181 -2.91 -7.61 9.57
N MET A 182 -2.80 -7.23 8.29
CA MET A 182 -2.83 -5.83 7.86
C MET A 182 -3.88 -5.63 6.77
N ILE A 183 -4.69 -4.57 6.88
CA ILE A 183 -5.67 -4.20 5.86
C ILE A 183 -5.78 -2.66 5.74
N GLY A 184 -5.91 -2.17 4.51
CA GLY A 184 -6.14 -0.73 4.33
C GLY A 184 -6.03 -0.26 2.89
N THR A 185 -6.09 1.04 2.69
CA THR A 185 -6.21 1.65 1.37
C THR A 185 -4.88 2.15 0.80
N ARG A 186 -3.84 2.25 1.62
CA ARG A 186 -2.52 2.70 1.17
C ARG A 186 -1.65 1.51 0.83
N ILE A 187 -1.27 1.40 -0.42
CA ILE A 187 -0.48 0.27 -0.93
C ILE A 187 0.84 0.07 -0.16
N HIS A 188 1.55 1.14 0.21
CA HIS A 188 2.80 1.02 0.97
C HIS A 188 2.57 0.48 2.39
N GLY A 189 1.43 0.80 3.03
CA GLY A 189 1.05 0.18 4.30
C GLY A 189 0.77 -1.31 4.15
N THR A 190 0.11 -1.73 3.06
CA THR A 190 -0.08 -3.15 2.75
C THR A 190 1.25 -3.86 2.50
N ILE A 191 2.16 -3.24 1.72
CA ILE A 191 3.52 -3.77 1.48
C ILE A 191 4.30 -3.90 2.80
N LEU A 192 4.17 -2.92 3.70
CA LEU A 192 4.78 -2.99 5.04
C LEU A 192 4.26 -4.21 5.81
N GLY A 193 2.95 -4.47 5.78
CA GLY A 193 2.37 -5.66 6.40
C GLY A 193 2.91 -6.96 5.80
N LEU A 194 3.09 -7.03 4.48
CA LEU A 194 3.70 -8.18 3.81
C LEU A 194 5.15 -8.38 4.26
N MET A 195 5.94 -7.32 4.37
CA MET A 195 7.31 -7.38 4.88
C MET A 195 7.38 -7.72 6.38
N ALA A 196 6.33 -7.40 7.14
CA ALA A 196 6.16 -7.84 8.52
C ALA A 196 5.76 -9.33 8.65
N GLY A 197 5.59 -10.06 7.54
CA GLY A 197 5.15 -11.45 7.54
C GLY A 197 3.68 -11.62 7.93
N LEU A 198 2.85 -10.61 7.68
CA LEU A 198 1.42 -10.63 8.00
C LEU A 198 0.58 -10.91 6.74
N PRO A 199 -0.48 -11.74 6.85
CA PRO A 199 -1.52 -11.77 5.84
C PRO A 199 -2.03 -10.34 5.63
N SER A 200 -1.85 -9.80 4.40
CA SER A 200 -2.10 -8.38 4.14
C SER A 200 -2.95 -8.20 2.90
N MET A 201 -3.94 -7.31 2.96
CA MET A 201 -4.87 -7.06 1.88
C MET A 201 -5.08 -5.56 1.65
N CYS A 202 -5.07 -5.15 0.37
CA CYS A 202 -5.32 -3.78 -0.01
C CYS A 202 -6.80 -3.54 -0.34
N LEU A 203 -7.35 -2.43 0.16
CA LEU A 203 -8.63 -1.91 -0.28
C LEU A 203 -8.35 -0.89 -1.38
N VAL A 204 -8.50 -1.31 -2.62
CA VAL A 204 -8.18 -0.51 -3.79
C VAL A 204 -9.21 0.60 -3.99
N ILE A 205 -8.76 1.85 -4.00
CA ILE A 205 -9.62 3.04 -4.11
C ILE A 205 -9.28 3.93 -5.31
N ASP A 206 -8.18 3.66 -6.01
CA ASP A 206 -7.75 4.39 -7.20
C ASP A 206 -7.05 3.45 -8.20
N SER A 207 -6.89 3.92 -9.44
CA SER A 207 -6.25 3.17 -10.51
C SER A 207 -4.80 2.81 -10.23
N ARG A 208 -4.06 3.67 -9.53
CA ARG A 208 -2.65 3.43 -9.17
C ARG A 208 -2.51 2.28 -8.18
N THR A 209 -3.36 2.25 -7.16
CA THR A 209 -3.38 1.17 -6.17
C THR A 209 -3.80 -0.14 -6.80
N TYR A 210 -4.81 -0.09 -7.70
CA TYR A 210 -5.27 -1.23 -8.49
C TYR A 210 -4.13 -1.82 -9.33
N GLU A 211 -3.47 -0.97 -10.13
CA GLU A 211 -2.36 -1.36 -11.01
C GLU A 211 -1.23 -2.06 -10.23
N LEU A 212 -0.86 -1.51 -9.07
CA LEU A 212 0.19 -2.10 -8.23
C LEU A 212 -0.22 -3.45 -7.65
N CYS A 213 -1.47 -3.59 -7.18
CA CYS A 213 -1.96 -4.86 -6.67
C CYS A 213 -1.97 -5.93 -7.77
N GLU A 214 -2.43 -5.60 -8.97
CA GLU A 214 -2.41 -6.51 -10.12
C GLU A 214 -0.98 -6.88 -10.54
N GLN A 215 -0.12 -5.87 -10.70
CA GLN A 215 1.28 -6.07 -11.14
C GLN A 215 2.08 -6.92 -10.16
N MET A 216 1.86 -6.73 -8.86
CA MET A 216 2.61 -7.41 -7.82
C MET A 216 1.89 -8.62 -7.23
N ARG A 217 0.67 -8.92 -7.68
CA ARG A 217 -0.18 -10.01 -7.17
C ARG A 217 -0.50 -9.86 -5.67
N ILE A 218 -0.58 -8.63 -5.18
CA ILE A 218 -0.98 -8.34 -3.81
C ILE A 218 -2.48 -8.63 -3.66
N PRO A 219 -2.92 -9.37 -2.63
CA PRO A 219 -4.34 -9.57 -2.36
C PRO A 219 -5.08 -8.23 -2.16
N TYR A 220 -6.25 -8.07 -2.80
CA TYR A 220 -7.01 -6.81 -2.70
C TYR A 220 -8.52 -7.01 -2.88
N ILE A 221 -9.29 -6.01 -2.42
CA ILE A 221 -10.69 -5.79 -2.79
C ILE A 221 -10.78 -4.52 -3.65
N ASN A 222 -11.44 -4.59 -4.80
CA ASN A 222 -11.68 -3.43 -5.65
C ASN A 222 -12.85 -2.59 -5.10
N CYS A 223 -12.53 -1.56 -4.33
CA CYS A 223 -13.49 -0.62 -3.74
C CYS A 223 -13.85 0.53 -4.69
N ILE A 224 -13.28 0.60 -5.89
CA ILE A 224 -13.73 1.51 -6.95
C ILE A 224 -15.10 1.07 -7.46
N GLU A 225 -15.27 -0.24 -7.63
CA GLU A 225 -16.49 -0.84 -8.19
C GLU A 225 -17.45 -1.36 -7.10
N LYS A 226 -16.91 -1.74 -5.94
CA LYS A 226 -17.68 -2.37 -4.85
C LYS A 226 -17.57 -1.58 -3.58
N THR A 227 -18.70 -1.10 -3.07
CA THR A 227 -18.75 -0.50 -1.73
C THR A 227 -18.60 -1.60 -0.67
N ILE A 228 -17.70 -1.38 0.29
CA ILE A 228 -17.58 -2.19 1.49
C ILE A 228 -17.98 -1.35 2.70
N GLU A 229 -18.68 -1.96 3.65
CA GLU A 229 -19.14 -1.31 4.86
C GLU A 229 -18.80 -2.17 6.08
N PHE A 230 -18.28 -1.52 7.12
CA PHE A 230 -18.01 -2.14 8.42
C PHE A 230 -18.06 -1.06 9.50
N HIS A 231 -18.50 -1.44 10.69
CA HIS A 231 -18.63 -0.53 11.83
C HIS A 231 -17.92 -1.06 13.08
N THR A 232 -17.45 -2.30 13.02
CA THR A 232 -16.75 -2.97 14.11
C THR A 232 -15.49 -3.66 13.58
N LYS A 233 -14.59 -4.01 14.49
CA LYS A 233 -13.40 -4.82 14.20
C LYS A 233 -13.78 -6.16 13.58
N GLU A 234 -14.82 -6.82 14.14
CA GLU A 234 -15.35 -8.11 13.68
C GLU A 234 -15.83 -7.99 12.22
N GLY A 235 -16.55 -6.91 11.90
CA GLY A 235 -17.02 -6.66 10.53
C GLY A 235 -15.88 -6.54 9.54
N LEU A 236 -14.82 -5.80 9.90
CA LEU A 236 -13.61 -5.69 9.06
C LEU A 236 -12.89 -7.03 8.94
N LEU A 237 -12.78 -7.80 10.05
CA LEU A 237 -12.19 -9.13 10.05
C LEU A 237 -12.93 -10.09 9.13
N GLN A 238 -14.27 -10.10 9.17
CA GLN A 238 -15.08 -10.94 8.28
C GLN A 238 -14.87 -10.56 6.80
N ILE A 239 -14.80 -9.27 6.49
CA ILE A 239 -14.45 -8.81 5.13
C ILE A 239 -13.08 -9.37 4.72
N PHE A 240 -12.10 -9.31 5.61
CA PHE A 240 -10.77 -9.84 5.35
C PHE A 240 -10.81 -11.35 5.11
N LEU A 241 -11.38 -12.14 6.01
CA LEU A 241 -11.43 -13.60 5.93
C LEU A 241 -12.16 -14.10 4.68
N ASN A 242 -13.23 -13.42 4.27
CA ASN A 242 -14.03 -13.79 3.11
C ASN A 242 -13.40 -13.44 1.76
N ASN A 243 -12.45 -12.51 1.73
CA ASN A 243 -11.87 -11.99 0.48
C ASN A 243 -10.36 -12.26 0.36
N PHE A 244 -9.68 -12.65 1.43
CA PHE A 244 -8.26 -12.94 1.37
C PHE A 244 -8.03 -14.31 0.70
N ASP A 245 -7.44 -14.25 -0.49
CA ASP A 245 -7.08 -15.43 -1.25
C ASP A 245 -5.61 -15.78 -1.02
N SER A 246 -5.35 -16.77 -0.17
CA SER A 246 -4.00 -17.22 0.15
C SER A 246 -3.27 -17.87 -1.04
N THR A 247 -3.97 -18.28 -2.10
CA THR A 247 -3.34 -18.84 -3.31
C THR A 247 -2.59 -17.76 -4.10
N LYS A 248 -3.01 -16.49 -3.98
CA LYS A 248 -2.29 -15.37 -4.58
C LYS A 248 -0.90 -15.13 -3.98
N LEU A 249 -0.62 -15.65 -2.79
CA LEU A 249 0.68 -15.50 -2.15
C LEU A 249 1.81 -16.24 -2.91
N ASP A 250 1.52 -17.33 -3.59
CA ASP A 250 2.50 -18.01 -4.43
C ASP A 250 2.87 -17.16 -5.64
N SER A 251 1.87 -16.59 -6.30
CA SER A 251 2.09 -15.67 -7.42
C SER A 251 2.81 -14.38 -6.98
N LEU A 252 2.52 -13.87 -5.78
CA LEU A 252 3.25 -12.74 -5.19
C LEU A 252 4.73 -13.07 -5.01
N LYS A 253 5.06 -14.25 -4.45
CA LYS A 253 6.43 -14.71 -4.27
C LYS A 253 7.19 -14.79 -5.60
N GLU A 254 6.57 -15.40 -6.62
CA GLU A 254 7.15 -15.49 -7.96
C GLU A 254 7.47 -14.12 -8.55
N VAL A 255 6.55 -13.15 -8.41
CA VAL A 255 6.75 -11.78 -8.89
C VAL A 255 7.87 -11.07 -8.13
N ILE A 256 7.94 -11.22 -6.81
CA ILE A 256 9.02 -10.65 -5.99
C ILE A 256 10.37 -11.22 -6.42
N ASP A 257 10.49 -12.54 -6.53
CA ASP A 257 11.74 -13.21 -6.91
C ASP A 257 12.19 -12.84 -8.32
N LYS A 258 11.25 -12.75 -9.26
CA LYS A 258 11.52 -12.28 -10.63
C LYS A 258 12.03 -10.85 -10.65
N ASN A 259 11.37 -9.94 -9.93
CA ASN A 259 11.74 -8.53 -9.90
C ASN A 259 13.06 -8.30 -9.16
N LYS A 260 13.31 -9.04 -8.08
CA LYS A 260 14.59 -9.01 -7.37
C LYS A 260 15.77 -9.30 -8.30
N LYS A 261 15.65 -10.31 -9.16
CA LYS A 261 16.67 -10.62 -10.18
C LYS A 261 16.92 -9.45 -11.12
N LYS A 262 15.87 -8.76 -11.56
CA LYS A 262 15.98 -7.61 -12.48
C LYS A 262 16.70 -6.43 -11.84
N TYR A 263 16.41 -6.11 -10.59
CA TYR A 263 17.08 -5.02 -9.86
C TYR A 263 18.54 -5.33 -9.53
N LEU A 264 18.96 -6.61 -9.45
CA LEU A 264 20.32 -7.02 -9.15
C LEU A 264 21.22 -7.09 -10.39
N ILE A 265 20.65 -7.11 -11.60
CA ILE A 265 21.39 -7.19 -12.87
C ILE A 265 21.70 -5.79 -13.42
N SER A 266 21.04 -4.77 -12.93
CA SER A 266 21.25 -3.36 -13.28
C SER A 266 22.23 -2.69 -12.31
#